data_36464760a49af02dc60cc836b13460c7
#
_entry.id   36464760a49af02dc60cc836b13460c7
#
_cell.length_a   1.000
_cell.length_b   1.000
_cell.length_c   1.000
_cell.angle_alpha   90.00
_cell.angle_beta   90.00
_cell.angle_gamma   90.00
#
_symmetry.space_group_name_H-M   'P 1'
#
loop_
_entity.id
_entity.type
_entity.pdbx_description
1 polymer ?
#
loop_
_entity_poly.entity_id
_entity_poly.type
_entity_poly.pdbx_seq_one_letter_code
_entity_poly.pdbx_strand_id
1 'polypeptide(L)'
;MKKWEKEIIKTTIKCKAVHASIVLVASAILSSFDTSAEILLGSQTNALTRSILRWDVFHFLSRAMNSYGGWRSEHEIAFMPGIPLLMRGCGLVMATIRDAHTLTLSDTLIASAFLANLISLLAPLELYRLTRVVYPHYTPAQAAAPALLMAACPPSPPSLLVPYTEAVYTPLALMTARMVAEGSWLTASLVAFAAASTRANGCLLAGFFLYEILIRPVLETRRLCFPPRIINRIAFASLGTIASFAPLGYTQTEAYARLCPQAPFCTRTLPLAYSYVQGKYWDNGLLRYWNVSQIPNFLLSLPVYVVGIVAICNPHMTLRALPHYVLHTLTLILLLCFSNVQIALRFATALPPLWWWVAAHTDSRLARSFVAWSRLWGCVACVLWAAFLPPA
;
A
#
# COMPACT_ATOMS: atom_id res chain seq x y z
N MET A 1 3.67 -23.48 -12.54
CA MET A 1 4.38 -22.48 -11.72
C MET A 1 5.87 -22.77 -11.74
N LYS A 2 6.73 -21.79 -12.08
CA LYS A 2 8.20 -21.95 -12.18
C LYS A 2 8.80 -22.16 -10.78
N LYS A 3 9.99 -22.81 -10.69
CA LYS A 3 10.68 -23.12 -9.42
C LYS A 3 10.69 -21.93 -8.43
N TRP A 4 11.11 -20.75 -8.87
CA TRP A 4 11.25 -19.56 -8.01
C TRP A 4 9.90 -18.99 -7.54
N GLU A 5 8.83 -19.06 -8.36
CA GLU A 5 7.50 -18.63 -7.93
C GLU A 5 6.99 -19.49 -6.75
N LYS A 6 7.22 -20.82 -6.80
CA LYS A 6 6.88 -21.72 -5.69
C LYS A 6 7.65 -21.36 -4.41
N GLU A 7 8.96 -21.10 -4.55
CA GLU A 7 9.81 -20.78 -3.40
C GLU A 7 9.44 -19.42 -2.77
N ILE A 8 9.13 -18.41 -3.59
CA ILE A 8 8.66 -17.11 -3.11
C ILE A 8 7.35 -17.25 -2.33
N ILE A 9 6.35 -17.96 -2.88
CA ILE A 9 5.07 -18.17 -2.20
C ILE A 9 5.29 -18.95 -0.89
N LYS A 10 6.07 -20.01 -0.91
CA LYS A 10 6.37 -20.81 0.29
C LYS A 10 7.04 -19.98 1.38
N THR A 11 8.03 -19.17 1.01
CA THR A 11 8.71 -18.25 1.94
C THR A 11 7.74 -17.23 2.49
N THR A 12 6.91 -16.61 1.63
CA THR A 12 5.91 -15.63 2.05
C THR A 12 4.93 -16.23 3.05
N ILE A 13 4.39 -17.43 2.77
CA ILE A 13 3.46 -18.13 3.69
C ILE A 13 4.13 -18.38 5.04
N LYS A 14 5.37 -18.90 5.04
CA LYS A 14 6.11 -19.18 6.28
C LYS A 14 6.32 -17.92 7.12
N CYS A 15 6.79 -16.82 6.50
CA CYS A 15 7.04 -15.57 7.22
C CYS A 15 5.74 -14.95 7.73
N LYS A 16 4.67 -14.97 6.92
CA LYS A 16 3.34 -14.50 7.36
C LYS A 16 2.80 -15.34 8.51
N ALA A 17 2.97 -16.66 8.48
CA ALA A 17 2.54 -17.54 9.58
C ALA A 17 3.28 -17.19 10.89
N VAL A 18 4.59 -16.94 10.82
CA VAL A 18 5.37 -16.50 11.99
C VAL A 18 4.85 -15.15 12.54
N HIS A 19 4.69 -14.15 11.68
CA HIS A 19 4.19 -12.84 12.10
C HIS A 19 2.76 -12.91 12.65
N ALA A 20 1.87 -13.69 12.01
CA ALA A 20 0.51 -13.90 12.50
C ALA A 20 0.50 -14.60 13.86
N SER A 21 1.37 -15.59 14.08
CA SER A 21 1.53 -16.26 15.37
C SER A 21 1.97 -15.29 16.47
N ILE A 22 2.95 -14.41 16.15
CA ILE A 22 3.40 -13.38 17.12
C ILE A 22 2.22 -12.45 17.49
N VAL A 23 1.46 -11.95 16.49
CA VAL A 23 0.30 -11.08 16.72
C VAL A 23 -0.75 -11.78 17.57
N LEU A 24 -1.11 -13.02 17.25
CA LEU A 24 -2.14 -13.78 17.96
C LEU A 24 -1.72 -14.10 19.41
N VAL A 25 -0.50 -14.59 19.61
CA VAL A 25 0.02 -14.90 20.94
C VAL A 25 0.11 -13.63 21.79
N ALA A 26 0.66 -12.56 21.24
CA ALA A 26 0.73 -11.28 21.94
C ALA A 26 -0.67 -10.74 22.28
N SER A 27 -1.63 -10.82 21.34
CA SER A 27 -3.04 -10.44 21.59
C SER A 27 -3.73 -11.27 22.67
N ALA A 28 -3.31 -12.53 22.85
CA ALA A 28 -3.87 -13.40 23.89
C ALA A 28 -3.29 -13.12 25.28
N ILE A 29 -2.02 -12.69 25.35
CA ILE A 29 -1.27 -12.55 26.60
C ILE A 29 -1.27 -11.10 27.12
N LEU A 30 -1.13 -10.12 26.19
CA LEU A 30 -0.99 -8.71 26.57
C LEU A 30 -2.35 -8.04 26.73
N SER A 31 -2.44 -7.15 27.71
CA SER A 31 -3.55 -6.20 27.82
C SER A 31 -3.49 -5.19 26.68
N SER A 32 -4.65 -4.81 26.15
CA SER A 32 -4.74 -3.77 25.11
C SER A 32 -4.56 -2.39 25.77
N PHE A 33 -3.76 -1.52 25.16
CA PHE A 33 -3.63 -0.13 25.58
C PHE A 33 -4.95 0.63 25.39
N ASP A 34 -5.71 0.30 24.36
CA ASP A 34 -7.01 0.90 24.03
C ASP A 34 -8.06 -0.21 23.93
N THR A 35 -9.22 -0.01 24.57
CA THR A 35 -10.32 -0.96 24.66
C THR A 35 -11.43 -0.73 23.65
N SER A 36 -11.25 0.16 22.67
CA SER A 36 -12.26 0.48 21.65
C SER A 36 -12.71 -0.76 20.86
N ALA A 37 -11.79 -1.72 20.62
CA ALA A 37 -12.13 -2.96 19.93
C ALA A 37 -13.09 -3.83 20.74
N GLU A 38 -12.88 -3.94 22.04
CA GLU A 38 -13.72 -4.68 22.98
C GLU A 38 -15.12 -4.05 23.09
N ILE A 39 -15.18 -2.72 23.15
CA ILE A 39 -16.44 -1.97 23.22
C ILE A 39 -17.25 -2.18 21.94
N LEU A 40 -16.62 -2.08 20.77
CA LEU A 40 -17.31 -2.21 19.47
C LEU A 40 -17.77 -3.64 19.21
N LEU A 41 -16.93 -4.63 19.53
CA LEU A 41 -17.20 -6.05 19.27
C LEU A 41 -18.13 -6.68 20.31
N GLY A 42 -18.14 -6.18 21.56
CA GLY A 42 -18.96 -6.74 22.65
C GLY A 42 -18.72 -8.24 22.82
N SER A 43 -19.79 -9.03 22.75
CA SER A 43 -19.74 -10.50 22.85
C SER A 43 -18.98 -11.22 21.73
N GLN A 44 -18.66 -10.53 20.62
CA GLN A 44 -17.87 -11.07 19.50
C GLN A 44 -16.35 -10.89 19.73
N THR A 45 -15.94 -10.37 20.88
CA THR A 45 -14.53 -10.15 21.22
C THR A 45 -13.82 -11.46 21.51
N ASN A 46 -12.73 -11.71 20.79
CA ASN A 46 -11.77 -12.77 21.05
C ASN A 46 -10.38 -12.32 20.55
N ALA A 47 -9.33 -13.11 20.83
CA ALA A 47 -7.96 -12.75 20.47
C ALA A 47 -7.81 -12.48 18.97
N LEU A 48 -8.50 -13.23 18.10
CA LEU A 48 -8.44 -13.06 16.66
C LEU A 48 -9.11 -11.75 16.23
N THR A 49 -10.39 -11.52 16.56
CA THR A 49 -11.13 -10.31 16.17
C THR A 49 -10.47 -9.05 16.73
N ARG A 50 -9.97 -9.12 17.97
CA ARG A 50 -9.23 -8.04 18.60
C ARG A 50 -7.91 -7.74 17.89
N SER A 51 -7.18 -8.76 17.42
CA SER A 51 -5.93 -8.56 16.69
C SER A 51 -6.12 -7.97 15.30
N ILE A 52 -7.28 -8.17 14.67
CA ILE A 52 -7.60 -7.61 13.36
C ILE A 52 -8.09 -6.16 13.50
N LEU A 53 -8.97 -5.88 14.46
CA LEU A 53 -9.59 -4.57 14.64
C LEU A 53 -8.64 -3.62 15.38
N ARG A 54 -7.76 -2.96 14.63
CA ARG A 54 -6.77 -1.99 15.12
C ARG A 54 -6.66 -0.82 14.14
N TRP A 55 -6.41 0.37 14.65
CA TRP A 55 -6.07 1.58 13.89
C TRP A 55 -7.07 1.87 12.75
N ASP A 56 -6.59 2.05 11.53
CA ASP A 56 -7.42 2.40 10.36
C ASP A 56 -8.52 1.36 10.05
N VAL A 57 -8.39 0.11 10.56
CA VAL A 57 -9.42 -0.93 10.35
C VAL A 57 -10.75 -0.53 10.96
N PHE A 58 -10.77 0.27 12.03
CA PHE A 58 -12.02 0.84 12.58
C PHE A 58 -12.77 1.66 11.55
N HIS A 59 -12.07 2.55 10.83
CA HIS A 59 -12.67 3.41 9.81
C HIS A 59 -13.13 2.60 8.59
N PHE A 60 -12.34 1.61 8.17
CA PHE A 60 -12.74 0.71 7.09
C PHE A 60 -13.98 -0.10 7.45
N LEU A 61 -14.01 -0.67 8.67
CA LEU A 61 -15.16 -1.44 9.16
C LEU A 61 -16.40 -0.57 9.30
N SER A 62 -16.29 0.62 9.89
CA SER A 62 -17.39 1.60 10.00
C SER A 62 -18.06 1.84 8.65
N ARG A 63 -17.26 2.14 7.63
CA ARG A 63 -17.75 2.32 6.25
C ARG A 63 -18.32 1.04 5.63
N ALA A 64 -17.70 -0.12 5.87
CA ALA A 64 -18.17 -1.41 5.36
C ALA A 64 -19.55 -1.80 5.90
N MET A 65 -19.81 -1.50 7.18
CA MET A 65 -21.08 -1.77 7.85
C MET A 65 -22.18 -0.75 7.48
N ASN A 66 -21.79 0.40 6.93
CA ASN A 66 -22.76 1.38 6.45
C ASN A 66 -23.27 0.99 5.06
N SER A 67 -24.52 1.35 4.75
CA SER A 67 -25.12 1.10 3.43
C SER A 67 -24.28 1.74 2.33
N TYR A 68 -23.99 0.96 1.28
CA TYR A 68 -23.21 1.39 0.11
C TYR A 68 -21.76 1.84 0.39
N GLY A 69 -21.16 1.54 1.57
CA GLY A 69 -19.79 1.92 1.90
C GLY A 69 -19.55 3.43 2.06
N GLY A 70 -20.64 4.19 2.27
CA GLY A 70 -20.56 5.64 2.47
C GLY A 70 -19.91 6.01 3.80
N TRP A 71 -19.27 7.17 3.85
CA TRP A 71 -18.71 7.72 5.08
C TRP A 71 -19.81 8.37 5.95
N ARG A 72 -19.65 8.28 7.28
CA ARG A 72 -20.55 8.87 8.29
C ARG A 72 -19.98 10.16 8.87
N SER A 73 -18.67 10.22 8.98
CA SER A 73 -17.94 11.33 9.58
C SER A 73 -16.94 11.93 8.59
N GLU A 74 -16.71 13.24 8.68
CA GLU A 74 -15.85 13.98 7.76
C GLU A 74 -14.45 13.37 7.62
N HIS A 75 -13.84 12.89 8.71
CA HIS A 75 -12.50 12.30 8.69
C HIS A 75 -12.43 11.00 7.87
N GLU A 76 -13.54 10.29 7.69
CA GLU A 76 -13.59 9.07 6.88
C GLU A 76 -13.36 9.32 5.38
N ILE A 77 -13.43 10.57 4.92
CA ILE A 77 -13.08 10.98 3.55
C ILE A 77 -11.60 10.66 3.24
N ALA A 78 -10.72 10.67 4.25
CA ALA A 78 -9.32 10.30 4.09
C ALA A 78 -9.11 8.84 3.69
N PHE A 79 -10.10 7.97 3.94
CA PHE A 79 -10.04 6.55 3.67
C PHE A 79 -10.77 6.22 2.36
N MET A 80 -10.01 5.80 1.35
CA MET A 80 -10.56 5.48 0.04
C MET A 80 -11.55 4.31 0.09
N PRO A 81 -12.54 4.23 -0.82
CA PRO A 81 -13.67 3.30 -0.72
C PRO A 81 -13.30 1.82 -0.96
N GLY A 82 -12.14 1.52 -1.55
CA GLY A 82 -11.81 0.14 -1.99
C GLY A 82 -11.75 -0.88 -0.86
N ILE A 83 -11.10 -0.55 0.27
CA ILE A 83 -11.04 -1.47 1.42
C ILE A 83 -12.41 -1.64 2.09
N PRO A 84 -13.19 -0.57 2.39
CA PRO A 84 -14.56 -0.72 2.87
C PRO A 84 -15.45 -1.59 1.98
N LEU A 85 -15.38 -1.40 0.66
CA LEU A 85 -16.17 -2.19 -0.29
C LEU A 85 -15.74 -3.67 -0.32
N LEU A 86 -14.42 -3.94 -0.27
CA LEU A 86 -13.90 -5.29 -0.15
C LEU A 86 -14.39 -5.97 1.13
N MET A 87 -14.30 -5.27 2.28
CA MET A 87 -14.76 -5.78 3.57
C MET A 87 -16.26 -6.06 3.56
N ARG A 88 -17.06 -5.15 3.02
CA ARG A 88 -18.50 -5.34 2.86
C ARG A 88 -18.82 -6.54 1.97
N GLY A 89 -18.13 -6.68 0.84
CA GLY A 89 -18.27 -7.86 -0.04
C GLY A 89 -17.99 -9.17 0.70
N CYS A 90 -16.93 -9.22 1.49
CA CYS A 90 -16.62 -10.38 2.34
C CYS A 90 -17.73 -10.67 3.37
N GLY A 91 -18.23 -9.61 4.03
CA GLY A 91 -19.34 -9.74 4.98
C GLY A 91 -20.62 -10.28 4.32
N LEU A 92 -20.96 -9.79 3.12
CA LEU A 92 -22.13 -10.28 2.36
C LEU A 92 -21.97 -11.75 1.97
N VAL A 93 -20.81 -12.17 1.50
CA VAL A 93 -20.53 -13.59 1.21
C VAL A 93 -20.72 -14.45 2.45
N MET A 94 -20.22 -14.01 3.61
CA MET A 94 -20.40 -14.75 4.86
C MET A 94 -21.87 -14.80 5.31
N ALA A 95 -22.60 -13.70 5.17
CA ALA A 95 -24.03 -13.66 5.45
C ALA A 95 -24.80 -14.65 4.56
N THR A 96 -24.47 -14.71 3.27
CA THR A 96 -25.08 -15.67 2.33
C THR A 96 -24.76 -17.11 2.72
N ILE A 97 -23.49 -17.42 3.10
CA ILE A 97 -23.09 -18.78 3.52
C ILE A 97 -23.85 -19.24 4.78
N ARG A 98 -24.19 -18.31 5.67
CA ARG A 98 -24.95 -18.62 6.91
C ARG A 98 -26.46 -18.54 6.77
N ASP A 99 -26.96 -18.26 5.58
CA ASP A 99 -28.38 -17.97 5.33
C ASP A 99 -28.93 -16.85 6.25
N ALA A 100 -28.10 -15.83 6.48
CA ALA A 100 -28.41 -14.69 7.36
C ALA A 100 -28.70 -13.44 6.55
N HIS A 101 -29.66 -12.63 7.01
CA HIS A 101 -30.05 -11.37 6.37
C HIS A 101 -29.19 -10.16 6.81
N THR A 102 -28.33 -10.34 7.81
CA THR A 102 -27.54 -9.25 8.41
C THR A 102 -26.05 -9.53 8.42
N LEU A 103 -25.27 -8.47 8.21
CA LEU A 103 -23.80 -8.51 8.35
C LEU A 103 -23.43 -8.56 9.83
N THR A 104 -22.47 -9.41 10.20
CA THR A 104 -21.85 -9.36 11.54
C THR A 104 -20.47 -8.74 11.48
N LEU A 105 -20.06 -8.08 12.56
CA LEU A 105 -18.74 -7.44 12.64
C LEU A 105 -17.62 -8.49 12.55
N SER A 106 -17.73 -9.58 13.32
CA SER A 106 -16.71 -10.63 13.36
C SER A 106 -16.52 -11.32 12.02
N ASP A 107 -17.61 -11.66 11.31
CA ASP A 107 -17.49 -12.29 9.99
C ASP A 107 -16.86 -11.39 8.95
N THR A 108 -17.30 -10.12 8.94
CA THR A 108 -16.75 -9.13 8.04
C THR A 108 -15.25 -8.95 8.28
N LEU A 109 -14.81 -8.89 9.56
CA LEU A 109 -13.40 -8.79 9.93
C LEU A 109 -12.60 -10.05 9.52
N ILE A 110 -13.06 -11.23 9.91
CA ILE A 110 -12.31 -12.47 9.69
C ILE A 110 -12.21 -12.78 8.20
N ALA A 111 -13.33 -12.71 7.46
CA ALA A 111 -13.33 -12.99 6.03
C ALA A 111 -12.50 -11.98 5.24
N SER A 112 -12.56 -10.71 5.59
CA SER A 112 -11.74 -9.68 4.93
C SER A 112 -10.25 -9.81 5.27
N ALA A 113 -9.90 -10.19 6.51
CA ALA A 113 -8.51 -10.47 6.88
C ALA A 113 -7.98 -11.70 6.12
N PHE A 114 -8.77 -12.74 5.98
CA PHE A 114 -8.42 -13.90 5.17
C PHE A 114 -8.16 -13.52 3.72
N LEU A 115 -9.07 -12.78 3.08
CA LEU A 115 -8.91 -12.33 1.70
C LEU A 115 -7.71 -11.38 1.55
N ALA A 116 -7.49 -10.44 2.46
CA ALA A 116 -6.33 -9.56 2.46
C ALA A 116 -5.02 -10.34 2.55
N ASN A 117 -4.98 -11.40 3.36
CA ASN A 117 -3.83 -12.29 3.44
C ASN A 117 -3.58 -13.04 2.13
N LEU A 118 -4.61 -13.53 1.44
CA LEU A 118 -4.46 -14.17 0.13
C LEU A 118 -3.94 -13.19 -0.92
N ILE A 119 -4.50 -11.99 -0.98
CA ILE A 119 -4.09 -10.95 -1.94
C ILE A 119 -2.63 -10.53 -1.67
N SER A 120 -2.25 -10.32 -0.42
CA SER A 120 -0.90 -9.87 -0.06
C SER A 120 0.20 -10.92 -0.32
N LEU A 121 -0.15 -12.21 -0.46
CA LEU A 121 0.80 -13.24 -0.94
C LEU A 121 1.33 -12.93 -2.35
N LEU A 122 0.55 -12.20 -3.15
CA LEU A 122 0.94 -11.85 -4.51
C LEU A 122 2.02 -10.76 -4.55
N ALA A 123 2.20 -9.95 -3.49
CA ALA A 123 3.11 -8.82 -3.54
C ALA A 123 4.57 -9.22 -3.85
N PRO A 124 5.21 -10.17 -3.14
CA PRO A 124 6.56 -10.63 -3.50
C PRO A 124 6.61 -11.32 -4.87
N LEU A 125 5.55 -12.05 -5.23
CA LEU A 125 5.47 -12.69 -6.54
C LEU A 125 5.43 -11.66 -7.68
N GLU A 126 4.66 -10.60 -7.53
CA GLU A 126 4.59 -9.51 -8.51
C GLU A 126 5.90 -8.71 -8.55
N LEU A 127 6.60 -8.52 -7.43
CA LEU A 127 7.94 -7.93 -7.43
C LEU A 127 8.93 -8.80 -8.22
N TYR A 128 8.89 -10.12 -8.07
CA TYR A 128 9.70 -11.05 -8.88
C TYR A 128 9.42 -10.91 -10.37
N ARG A 129 8.13 -10.93 -10.74
CA ARG A 129 7.69 -10.82 -12.15
C ARG A 129 8.07 -9.48 -12.74
N LEU A 130 7.84 -8.39 -12.00
CA LEU A 130 8.24 -7.05 -12.37
C LEU A 130 9.75 -6.94 -12.57
N THR A 131 10.55 -7.48 -11.65
CA THR A 131 12.02 -7.49 -11.77
C THR A 131 12.48 -8.19 -13.05
N ARG A 132 11.82 -9.29 -13.44
CA ARG A 132 12.11 -9.99 -14.71
C ARG A 132 11.81 -9.16 -15.96
N VAL A 133 10.82 -8.28 -15.90
CA VAL A 133 10.46 -7.37 -17.01
C VAL A 133 11.40 -6.17 -17.07
N VAL A 134 11.72 -5.60 -15.91
CA VAL A 134 12.55 -4.39 -15.81
C VAL A 134 14.03 -4.70 -16.08
N TYR A 135 14.52 -5.85 -15.59
CA TYR A 135 15.90 -6.33 -15.74
C TYR A 135 15.92 -7.68 -16.47
N PRO A 136 15.71 -7.72 -17.80
CA PRO A 136 15.59 -8.97 -18.57
C PRO A 136 16.88 -9.79 -18.59
N HIS A 137 18.03 -9.16 -18.32
CA HIS A 137 19.35 -9.81 -18.23
C HIS A 137 19.58 -10.53 -16.88
N TYR A 138 18.74 -10.30 -15.87
CA TYR A 138 18.88 -11.01 -14.59
C TYR A 138 18.51 -12.48 -14.74
N THR A 139 19.30 -13.33 -14.13
CA THR A 139 18.96 -14.75 -13.94
C THR A 139 17.70 -14.85 -13.08
N PRO A 140 16.95 -15.96 -13.18
CA PRO A 140 15.78 -16.16 -12.31
C PRO A 140 16.09 -16.06 -10.81
N ALA A 141 17.29 -16.45 -10.39
CA ALA A 141 17.75 -16.33 -9.00
C ALA A 141 17.95 -14.88 -8.57
N GLN A 142 18.65 -14.09 -9.41
CA GLN A 142 18.86 -12.65 -9.16
C GLN A 142 17.54 -11.89 -9.09
N ALA A 143 16.60 -12.21 -9.98
CA ALA A 143 15.27 -11.59 -9.94
C ALA A 143 14.42 -12.02 -8.72
N ALA A 144 14.65 -13.22 -8.17
CA ALA A 144 13.94 -13.72 -6.99
C ALA A 144 14.47 -13.11 -5.68
N ALA A 145 15.73 -12.70 -5.61
CA ALA A 145 16.34 -12.19 -4.39
C ALA A 145 15.59 -10.99 -3.77
N PRO A 146 15.23 -9.92 -4.51
CA PRO A 146 14.44 -8.82 -3.95
C PRO A 146 13.08 -9.26 -3.39
N ALA A 147 12.40 -10.20 -4.08
CA ALA A 147 11.11 -10.72 -3.67
C ALA A 147 11.20 -11.56 -2.39
N LEU A 148 12.22 -12.41 -2.27
CA LEU A 148 12.47 -13.20 -1.07
C LEU A 148 12.83 -12.32 0.14
N LEU A 149 13.63 -11.27 -0.07
CA LEU A 149 13.96 -10.29 0.98
C LEU A 149 12.71 -9.54 1.44
N MET A 150 11.89 -9.03 0.51
CA MET A 150 10.63 -8.36 0.83
C MET A 150 9.68 -9.28 1.62
N ALA A 151 9.60 -10.55 1.25
CA ALA A 151 8.77 -11.54 1.96
C ALA A 151 9.29 -11.85 3.37
N ALA A 152 10.62 -11.91 3.53
CA ALA A 152 11.26 -12.35 4.77
C ALA A 152 11.41 -11.26 5.83
N CYS A 153 11.43 -9.99 5.40
CA CYS A 153 11.70 -8.86 6.30
C CYS A 153 10.93 -7.58 5.94
N PRO A 154 9.58 -7.63 5.83
CA PRO A 154 8.80 -6.40 5.67
C PRO A 154 8.89 -5.56 6.96
N PRO A 155 9.12 -4.22 6.88
CA PRO A 155 9.22 -3.39 8.09
C PRO A 155 7.89 -3.22 8.85
N SER A 156 6.74 -3.47 8.22
CA SER A 156 5.41 -3.39 8.84
C SER A 156 4.57 -4.63 8.53
N PRO A 157 4.90 -5.82 9.09
CA PRO A 157 4.17 -7.05 8.81
C PRO A 157 2.67 -6.97 9.17
N PRO A 158 2.23 -6.33 10.29
CA PRO A 158 0.82 -6.31 10.65
C PRO A 158 -0.08 -5.72 9.56
N SER A 159 0.37 -4.68 8.85
CA SER A 159 -0.39 -4.06 7.77
C SER A 159 -0.63 -4.99 6.56
N LEU A 160 0.08 -6.12 6.49
CA LEU A 160 -0.08 -7.16 5.47
C LEU A 160 -0.91 -8.36 5.95
N LEU A 161 -1.27 -8.41 7.24
CA LEU A 161 -2.02 -9.51 7.86
C LEU A 161 -3.51 -9.21 8.04
N VAL A 162 -3.89 -7.94 8.04
CA VAL A 162 -5.25 -7.48 8.30
C VAL A 162 -5.83 -6.79 7.05
N PRO A 163 -7.13 -6.47 7.00
CA PRO A 163 -7.72 -5.75 5.87
C PRO A 163 -7.29 -4.27 5.88
N TYR A 164 -6.00 -4.07 5.66
CA TYR A 164 -5.34 -2.77 5.57
C TYR A 164 -5.03 -2.43 4.12
N THR A 165 -4.78 -1.16 3.85
CA THR A 165 -4.54 -0.73 2.46
C THR A 165 -3.32 -1.40 1.85
N GLU A 166 -2.24 -1.61 2.60
CA GLU A 166 -0.99 -2.19 2.12
C GLU A 166 -1.14 -3.63 1.63
N ALA A 167 -1.99 -4.41 2.29
CA ALA A 167 -2.24 -5.80 1.91
C ALA A 167 -2.81 -5.94 0.50
N VAL A 168 -3.58 -4.94 0.06
CA VAL A 168 -4.25 -4.95 -1.26
C VAL A 168 -3.54 -4.04 -2.25
N TYR A 169 -3.15 -2.84 -1.83
CA TYR A 169 -2.50 -1.84 -2.68
C TYR A 169 -1.16 -2.34 -3.25
N THR A 170 -0.28 -2.89 -2.40
CA THR A 170 1.07 -3.28 -2.81
C THR A 170 1.08 -4.26 -3.99
N PRO A 171 0.38 -5.41 -3.94
CA PRO A 171 0.38 -6.32 -5.08
C PRO A 171 -0.26 -5.71 -6.33
N LEU A 172 -1.34 -4.92 -6.19
CA LEU A 172 -2.00 -4.28 -7.32
C LEU A 172 -1.13 -3.19 -7.95
N ALA A 173 -0.40 -2.41 -7.17
CA ALA A 173 0.52 -1.39 -7.69
C ALA A 173 1.69 -2.02 -8.46
N LEU A 174 2.30 -3.09 -7.92
CA LEU A 174 3.36 -3.84 -8.59
C LEU A 174 2.86 -4.52 -9.87
N MET A 175 1.65 -5.10 -9.84
CA MET A 175 0.98 -5.70 -10.99
C MET A 175 0.68 -4.65 -12.07
N THR A 176 0.18 -3.47 -11.69
CA THR A 176 -0.04 -2.35 -12.62
C THR A 176 1.25 -2.00 -13.35
N ALA A 177 2.32 -1.73 -12.59
CA ALA A 177 3.61 -1.36 -13.16
C ALA A 177 4.17 -2.43 -14.12
N ARG A 178 4.05 -3.71 -13.75
CA ARG A 178 4.44 -4.83 -14.61
C ARG A 178 3.61 -4.90 -15.89
N MET A 179 2.29 -4.87 -15.78
CA MET A 179 1.38 -4.98 -16.92
C MET A 179 1.54 -3.81 -17.91
N VAL A 180 1.79 -2.60 -17.39
CA VAL A 180 2.10 -1.45 -18.24
C VAL A 180 3.39 -1.68 -19.01
N ALA A 181 4.45 -2.16 -18.35
CA ALA A 181 5.74 -2.46 -18.98
C ALA A 181 5.66 -3.62 -19.99
N GLU A 182 4.75 -4.58 -19.81
CA GLU A 182 4.46 -5.68 -20.73
C GLU A 182 3.55 -5.28 -21.91
N GLY A 183 2.99 -4.07 -21.92
CA GLY A 183 2.09 -3.59 -22.96
C GLY A 183 0.62 -4.01 -22.80
N SER A 184 0.24 -4.58 -21.66
CA SER A 184 -1.14 -5.00 -21.36
C SER A 184 -1.95 -3.82 -20.79
N TRP A 185 -2.04 -2.71 -21.52
CA TRP A 185 -2.47 -1.41 -21.00
C TRP A 185 -3.93 -1.37 -20.54
N LEU A 186 -4.85 -2.06 -21.21
CA LEU A 186 -6.26 -2.09 -20.80
C LEU A 186 -6.44 -2.77 -19.43
N THR A 187 -5.88 -3.97 -19.28
CA THR A 187 -5.93 -4.71 -17.99
C THR A 187 -5.17 -3.97 -16.90
N ALA A 188 -4.04 -3.35 -17.23
CA ALA A 188 -3.30 -2.49 -16.32
C ALA A 188 -4.15 -1.32 -15.80
N SER A 189 -4.99 -0.70 -16.66
CA SER A 189 -5.88 0.39 -16.26
C SER A 189 -6.93 -0.07 -15.25
N LEU A 190 -7.50 -1.27 -15.41
CA LEU A 190 -8.44 -1.86 -14.45
C LEU A 190 -7.77 -2.15 -13.10
N VAL A 191 -6.56 -2.70 -13.14
CA VAL A 191 -5.78 -2.98 -11.92
C VAL A 191 -5.36 -1.68 -11.23
N ALA A 192 -4.98 -0.64 -11.99
CA ALA A 192 -4.65 0.68 -11.46
C ALA A 192 -5.86 1.34 -10.77
N PHE A 193 -7.05 1.25 -11.37
CA PHE A 193 -8.30 1.70 -10.74
C PHE A 193 -8.54 1.00 -9.41
N ALA A 194 -8.41 -0.33 -9.38
CA ALA A 194 -8.56 -1.11 -8.16
C ALA A 194 -7.53 -0.71 -7.09
N ALA A 195 -6.25 -0.53 -7.46
CA ALA A 195 -5.21 -0.05 -6.57
C ALA A 195 -5.52 1.35 -6.01
N ALA A 196 -5.86 2.30 -6.90
CA ALA A 196 -6.19 3.68 -6.54
C ALA A 196 -7.46 3.77 -5.66
N SER A 197 -8.39 2.83 -5.81
CA SER A 197 -9.57 2.73 -4.94
C SER A 197 -9.22 2.38 -3.50
N THR A 198 -8.03 1.83 -3.22
CA THR A 198 -7.60 1.48 -1.85
C THR A 198 -6.81 2.59 -1.17
N ARG A 199 -6.10 3.43 -1.94
CA ARG A 199 -5.25 4.51 -1.40
C ARG A 199 -5.21 5.70 -2.36
N ALA A 200 -5.26 6.91 -1.80
CA ALA A 200 -5.22 8.15 -2.59
C ALA A 200 -3.93 8.30 -3.43
N ASN A 201 -2.77 7.83 -2.91
CA ASN A 201 -1.52 7.85 -3.68
C ASN A 201 -1.51 6.89 -4.89
N GLY A 202 -2.54 6.07 -5.06
CA GLY A 202 -2.76 5.29 -6.29
C GLY A 202 -2.85 6.14 -7.55
N CYS A 203 -3.20 7.43 -7.44
CA CYS A 203 -3.14 8.39 -8.55
C CYS A 203 -1.73 8.50 -9.17
N LEU A 204 -0.67 8.26 -8.39
CA LEU A 204 0.72 8.28 -8.88
C LEU A 204 1.03 7.15 -9.87
N LEU A 205 0.22 6.08 -9.91
CA LEU A 205 0.35 5.00 -10.90
C LEU A 205 0.14 5.50 -12.33
N ALA A 206 -0.55 6.63 -12.53
CA ALA A 206 -0.65 7.32 -13.81
C ALA A 206 0.73 7.58 -14.45
N GLY A 207 1.74 7.83 -13.63
CA GLY A 207 3.12 8.04 -14.09
C GLY A 207 3.69 6.88 -14.90
N PHE A 208 3.31 5.61 -14.59
CA PHE A 208 3.75 4.45 -15.36
C PHE A 208 3.15 4.47 -16.77
N PHE A 209 1.86 4.79 -16.91
CA PHE A 209 1.20 4.86 -18.22
C PHE A 209 1.79 5.98 -19.08
N LEU A 210 1.94 7.18 -18.52
CA LEU A 210 2.53 8.32 -19.23
C LEU A 210 3.97 8.01 -19.64
N TYR A 211 4.76 7.46 -18.75
CA TYR A 211 6.15 7.15 -19.03
C TYR A 211 6.32 6.05 -20.07
N GLU A 212 5.75 4.87 -19.85
CA GLU A 212 5.97 3.70 -20.70
C GLU A 212 5.37 3.86 -22.09
N ILE A 213 4.22 4.54 -22.20
CA ILE A 213 3.49 4.64 -23.46
C ILE A 213 3.95 5.84 -24.29
N LEU A 214 4.24 6.98 -23.65
CA LEU A 214 4.55 8.23 -24.36
C LEU A 214 6.03 8.62 -24.25
N ILE A 215 6.61 8.61 -23.04
CA ILE A 215 7.95 9.18 -22.80
C ILE A 215 9.06 8.22 -23.20
N ARG A 216 9.03 6.96 -22.75
CA ARG A 216 10.09 5.99 -22.99
C ARG A 216 10.39 5.78 -24.49
N PRO A 217 9.42 5.64 -25.41
CA PRO A 217 9.69 5.48 -26.83
C PRO A 217 10.46 6.66 -27.43
N VAL A 218 10.20 7.89 -26.95
CA VAL A 218 10.91 9.09 -27.38
C VAL A 218 12.36 9.07 -26.88
N LEU A 219 12.57 8.69 -25.62
CA LEU A 219 13.91 8.59 -25.02
C LEU A 219 14.76 7.50 -25.68
N GLU A 220 14.17 6.35 -26.02
CA GLU A 220 14.86 5.24 -26.70
C GLU A 220 15.28 5.61 -28.12
N THR A 221 14.44 6.31 -28.87
CA THR A 221 14.72 6.68 -30.27
C THR A 221 15.56 7.94 -30.38
N ARG A 222 15.68 8.74 -29.32
CA ARG A 222 16.30 10.09 -29.32
C ARG A 222 15.76 11.03 -30.42
N ARG A 223 14.57 10.78 -30.92
CA ARG A 223 13.89 11.57 -31.93
C ARG A 223 12.50 11.97 -31.43
N LEU A 224 12.13 13.23 -31.63
CA LEU A 224 10.75 13.71 -31.42
C LEU A 224 9.81 13.21 -32.56
N CYS A 225 10.02 11.98 -33.02
CA CYS A 225 9.13 11.37 -33.99
C CYS A 225 7.98 10.71 -33.24
N PHE A 226 6.77 11.05 -33.62
CA PHE A 226 5.59 10.38 -33.06
C PHE A 226 5.63 8.90 -33.42
N PRO A 227 5.58 8.00 -32.43
CA PRO A 227 5.60 6.57 -32.71
C PRO A 227 4.37 6.16 -33.52
N PRO A 228 4.46 5.07 -34.28
CA PRO A 228 3.31 4.54 -35.00
C PRO A 228 2.09 4.40 -34.11
N ARG A 229 0.89 4.71 -34.62
CA ARG A 229 -0.37 4.65 -33.83
C ARG A 229 -0.40 5.56 -32.60
N ILE A 230 0.18 6.75 -32.69
CA ILE A 230 0.25 7.71 -31.57
C ILE A 230 -1.13 7.97 -30.92
N ILE A 231 -2.20 8.03 -31.72
CA ILE A 231 -3.57 8.25 -31.22
C ILE A 231 -3.97 7.13 -30.27
N ASN A 232 -3.72 5.86 -30.63
CA ASN A 232 -4.03 4.73 -29.75
C ASN A 232 -3.18 4.77 -28.47
N ARG A 233 -1.92 5.18 -28.58
CA ARG A 233 -1.03 5.34 -27.40
C ARG A 233 -1.53 6.44 -26.47
N ILE A 234 -1.91 7.59 -27.02
CA ILE A 234 -2.51 8.67 -26.21
C ILE A 234 -3.80 8.18 -25.55
N ALA A 235 -4.67 7.48 -26.28
CA ALA A 235 -5.92 6.95 -25.74
C ALA A 235 -5.67 6.00 -24.54
N PHE A 236 -4.71 5.07 -24.65
CA PHE A 236 -4.37 4.16 -23.54
C PHE A 236 -3.67 4.88 -22.38
N ALA A 237 -2.79 5.83 -22.64
CA ALA A 237 -2.16 6.63 -21.60
C ALA A 237 -3.21 7.46 -20.83
N SER A 238 -4.16 8.08 -21.56
CA SER A 238 -5.29 8.80 -20.97
C SER A 238 -6.20 7.88 -20.15
N LEU A 239 -6.53 6.70 -20.69
CA LEU A 239 -7.35 5.72 -19.97
C LEU A 239 -6.70 5.29 -18.64
N GLY A 240 -5.41 4.96 -18.66
CA GLY A 240 -4.67 4.59 -17.46
C GLY A 240 -4.55 5.74 -16.45
N THR A 241 -4.37 6.96 -16.95
CA THR A 241 -4.36 8.17 -16.11
C THR A 241 -5.72 8.39 -15.46
N ILE A 242 -6.79 8.38 -16.24
CA ILE A 242 -8.17 8.51 -15.73
C ILE A 242 -8.46 7.42 -14.71
N ALA A 243 -8.16 6.16 -15.00
CA ALA A 243 -8.37 5.04 -14.09
C ALA A 243 -7.63 5.23 -12.74
N SER A 244 -6.41 5.77 -12.78
CA SER A 244 -5.61 6.04 -11.57
C SER A 244 -6.16 7.21 -10.74
N PHE A 245 -6.77 8.23 -11.36
CA PHE A 245 -7.32 9.40 -10.67
C PHE A 245 -8.80 9.28 -10.32
N ALA A 246 -9.57 8.46 -11.02
CA ALA A 246 -11.03 8.38 -10.88
C ALA A 246 -11.51 8.11 -9.44
N PRO A 247 -10.90 7.18 -8.65
CA PRO A 247 -11.35 6.96 -7.28
C PRO A 247 -11.16 8.18 -6.37
N LEU A 248 -10.02 8.89 -6.52
CA LEU A 248 -9.77 10.12 -5.78
C LEU A 248 -10.73 11.23 -6.23
N GLY A 249 -10.95 11.38 -7.53
CA GLY A 249 -11.91 12.32 -8.11
C GLY A 249 -13.33 12.08 -7.58
N TYR A 250 -13.77 10.82 -7.57
CA TYR A 250 -15.07 10.44 -7.00
C TYR A 250 -15.18 10.85 -5.52
N THR A 251 -14.15 10.53 -4.71
CA THR A 251 -14.15 10.90 -3.29
C THR A 251 -14.20 12.42 -3.10
N GLN A 252 -13.49 13.19 -3.94
CA GLN A 252 -13.51 14.65 -3.90
C GLN A 252 -14.89 15.21 -4.27
N THR A 253 -15.51 14.71 -5.34
CA THR A 253 -16.84 15.19 -5.78
C THR A 253 -17.92 14.83 -4.78
N GLU A 254 -17.90 13.61 -4.22
CA GLU A 254 -18.83 13.19 -3.17
C GLU A 254 -18.68 14.08 -1.92
N ALA A 255 -17.46 14.34 -1.47
CA ALA A 255 -17.20 15.20 -0.32
C ALA A 255 -17.64 16.64 -0.57
N TYR A 256 -17.38 17.17 -1.77
CA TYR A 256 -17.84 18.50 -2.15
C TYR A 256 -19.36 18.60 -2.12
N ALA A 257 -20.06 17.64 -2.73
CA ALA A 257 -21.51 17.63 -2.77
C ALA A 257 -22.18 17.57 -1.39
N ARG A 258 -21.54 16.92 -0.41
CA ARG A 258 -22.11 16.76 0.94
C ARG A 258 -21.73 17.86 1.92
N LEU A 259 -20.54 18.48 1.76
CA LEU A 259 -20.00 19.41 2.75
C LEU A 259 -20.06 20.87 2.32
N CYS A 260 -20.23 21.15 1.02
CA CYS A 260 -20.30 22.53 0.54
C CYS A 260 -21.75 23.05 0.52
N PRO A 261 -21.95 24.33 0.83
CA PRO A 261 -20.93 25.39 1.02
C PRO A 261 -20.39 25.54 2.45
N GLN A 262 -20.77 24.70 3.42
CA GLN A 262 -20.50 24.92 4.85
C GLN A 262 -19.02 24.70 5.25
N ALA A 263 -18.30 23.82 4.55
CA ALA A 263 -16.94 23.49 4.92
C ALA A 263 -15.93 24.56 4.45
N PRO A 264 -14.86 24.86 5.24
CA PRO A 264 -13.90 25.91 4.93
C PRO A 264 -13.12 25.75 3.62
N PHE A 265 -13.05 24.52 3.09
CA PHE A 265 -12.33 24.27 1.83
C PHE A 265 -13.14 24.66 0.58
N CYS A 266 -14.45 24.86 0.71
CA CYS A 266 -15.35 25.12 -0.43
C CYS A 266 -15.07 26.48 -1.13
N THR A 267 -14.54 27.45 -0.39
CA THR A 267 -14.21 28.77 -0.90
C THR A 267 -12.78 28.89 -1.45
N ARG A 268 -12.00 27.79 -1.39
CA ARG A 268 -10.62 27.79 -1.90
C ARG A 268 -10.62 27.68 -3.42
N THR A 269 -9.60 28.24 -4.08
CA THR A 269 -9.39 28.12 -5.53
C THR A 269 -9.38 26.65 -6.01
N LEU A 270 -8.80 25.75 -5.20
CA LEU A 270 -8.87 24.31 -5.37
C LEU A 270 -9.55 23.72 -4.13
N PRO A 271 -10.85 23.39 -4.21
CA PRO A 271 -11.63 22.90 -3.07
C PRO A 271 -11.34 21.41 -2.80
N LEU A 272 -10.12 21.09 -2.36
CA LEU A 272 -9.66 19.73 -2.12
C LEU A 272 -10.06 19.26 -0.73
N ALA A 273 -11.17 18.52 -0.63
CA ALA A 273 -11.67 17.94 0.61
C ALA A 273 -10.64 16.99 1.26
N TYR A 274 -9.98 16.14 0.45
CA TYR A 274 -8.97 15.21 0.95
C TYR A 274 -7.83 15.93 1.69
N SER A 275 -7.24 16.95 1.07
CA SER A 275 -6.15 17.71 1.69
C SER A 275 -6.60 18.48 2.92
N TYR A 276 -7.84 19.01 2.91
CA TYR A 276 -8.43 19.66 4.06
C TYR A 276 -8.57 18.71 5.25
N VAL A 277 -9.14 17.52 5.02
CA VAL A 277 -9.33 16.50 6.06
C VAL A 277 -7.99 15.99 6.59
N GLN A 278 -7.01 15.74 5.72
CA GLN A 278 -5.66 15.34 6.12
C GLN A 278 -4.98 16.40 7.00
N GLY A 279 -5.14 17.68 6.67
CA GLY A 279 -4.59 18.77 7.48
C GLY A 279 -5.31 18.96 8.82
N LYS A 280 -6.65 18.77 8.85
CA LYS A 280 -7.49 18.99 10.04
C LYS A 280 -7.33 17.89 11.10
N TYR A 281 -7.27 16.63 10.68
CA TYR A 281 -7.32 15.48 11.61
C TYR A 281 -5.95 14.85 11.87
N TRP A 282 -4.99 14.97 10.95
CA TRP A 282 -3.65 14.36 11.08
C TRP A 282 -2.51 15.38 10.98
N ASP A 283 -2.84 16.68 10.97
CA ASP A 283 -1.88 17.78 10.84
C ASP A 283 -0.92 17.62 9.64
N ASN A 284 -1.39 16.95 8.56
CA ASN A 284 -0.62 16.77 7.35
C ASN A 284 -0.49 18.09 6.58
N GLY A 285 0.72 18.41 6.16
CA GLY A 285 1.06 19.62 5.43
C GLY A 285 2.55 19.83 5.33
N LEU A 286 2.99 20.80 4.51
CA LEU A 286 4.42 21.04 4.28
C LEU A 286 5.15 21.25 5.61
N LEU A 287 6.06 20.30 5.95
CA LEU A 287 6.93 20.27 7.13
C LEU A 287 6.20 20.37 8.50
N ARG A 288 4.89 20.22 8.56
CA ARG A 288 4.14 20.29 9.82
C ARG A 288 4.52 19.19 10.80
N TYR A 289 4.88 18.01 10.28
CA TYR A 289 5.31 16.88 11.10
C TYR A 289 6.71 17.08 11.71
N TRP A 290 7.48 18.09 11.27
CA TRP A 290 8.85 18.36 11.72
C TRP A 290 8.87 19.13 13.04
N ASN A 291 8.63 18.41 14.14
CA ASN A 291 8.72 18.93 15.50
C ASN A 291 9.48 17.96 16.41
N VAL A 292 9.96 18.47 17.54
CA VAL A 292 10.81 17.72 18.47
C VAL A 292 10.12 16.47 19.03
N SER A 293 8.79 16.52 19.25
CA SER A 293 8.02 15.38 19.74
C SER A 293 7.99 14.19 18.77
N GLN A 294 8.28 14.42 17.48
CA GLN A 294 8.28 13.38 16.44
C GLN A 294 9.66 12.76 16.20
N ILE A 295 10.71 13.19 16.92
CA ILE A 295 12.06 12.60 16.80
C ILE A 295 12.03 11.06 16.87
N PRO A 296 11.30 10.41 17.79
CA PRO A 296 11.23 8.95 17.82
C PRO A 296 10.73 8.35 16.51
N ASN A 297 9.74 8.96 15.86
CA ASN A 297 9.18 8.51 14.58
C ASN A 297 10.16 8.71 13.41
N PHE A 298 10.96 9.79 13.44
CA PHE A 298 12.07 10.00 12.49
C PHE A 298 13.14 8.92 12.66
N LEU A 299 13.58 8.65 13.89
CA LEU A 299 14.58 7.61 14.17
C LEU A 299 14.08 6.22 13.75
N LEU A 300 12.82 5.94 14.01
CA LEU A 300 12.18 4.68 13.65
C LEU A 300 12.16 4.46 12.14
N SER A 301 11.82 5.47 11.37
CA SER A 301 11.72 5.39 9.90
C SER A 301 13.06 5.59 9.18
N LEU A 302 14.09 6.08 9.89
CA LEU A 302 15.41 6.41 9.34
C LEU A 302 16.02 5.29 8.47
N PRO A 303 15.99 4.00 8.85
CA PRO A 303 16.58 2.95 8.04
C PRO A 303 15.94 2.83 6.65
N VAL A 304 14.61 3.04 6.53
CA VAL A 304 13.91 3.02 5.25
C VAL A 304 14.31 4.22 4.39
N TYR A 305 14.43 5.42 5.00
CA TYR A 305 14.86 6.61 4.27
C TYR A 305 16.31 6.52 3.82
N VAL A 306 17.24 6.08 4.70
CA VAL A 306 18.65 5.94 4.36
C VAL A 306 18.83 4.96 3.20
N VAL A 307 18.29 3.76 3.30
CA VAL A 307 18.39 2.77 2.22
C VAL A 307 17.64 3.23 0.97
N GLY A 308 16.49 3.85 1.13
CA GLY A 308 15.72 4.41 0.02
C GLY A 308 16.46 5.50 -0.74
N ILE A 309 17.14 6.43 -0.05
CA ILE A 309 17.95 7.49 -0.67
C ILE A 309 19.19 6.87 -1.37
N VAL A 310 19.87 5.94 -0.72
CA VAL A 310 21.03 5.27 -1.33
C VAL A 310 20.62 4.47 -2.56
N ALA A 311 19.42 3.87 -2.56
CA ALA A 311 18.87 3.17 -3.71
C ALA A 311 18.67 4.09 -4.93
N ILE A 312 18.32 5.37 -4.73
CA ILE A 312 18.14 6.35 -5.82
C ILE A 312 19.48 6.63 -6.53
N CYS A 313 20.59 6.60 -5.81
CA CYS A 313 21.93 6.85 -6.34
C CYS A 313 22.51 5.64 -7.11
N ASN A 314 21.68 4.67 -7.53
CA ASN A 314 22.13 3.47 -8.22
C ASN A 314 22.64 3.81 -9.64
N PRO A 315 23.93 3.51 -9.95
CA PRO A 315 24.52 3.80 -11.27
C PRO A 315 23.98 2.90 -12.40
N HIS A 316 23.28 1.82 -12.07
CA HIS A 316 22.73 0.86 -13.04
C HIS A 316 21.27 1.10 -13.39
N MET A 317 20.78 2.34 -13.25
CA MET A 317 19.43 2.72 -13.61
C MET A 317 19.21 2.63 -15.13
N THR A 318 18.29 1.75 -15.55
CA THR A 318 17.88 1.62 -16.95
C THR A 318 16.64 2.47 -17.25
N LEU A 319 16.39 2.77 -18.53
CA LEU A 319 15.15 3.48 -18.90
C LEU A 319 13.90 2.73 -18.46
N ARG A 320 13.91 1.39 -18.44
CA ARG A 320 12.79 0.59 -17.92
C ARG A 320 12.60 0.69 -16.42
N ALA A 321 13.67 0.92 -15.68
CA ALA A 321 13.63 1.08 -14.23
C ALA A 321 13.27 2.51 -13.79
N LEU A 322 13.51 3.50 -14.63
CA LEU A 322 13.38 4.93 -14.30
C LEU A 322 12.02 5.31 -13.66
N PRO A 323 10.84 4.88 -14.16
CA PRO A 323 9.57 5.28 -13.54
C PRO A 323 9.43 4.75 -12.11
N HIS A 324 10.04 3.61 -11.78
CA HIS A 324 10.05 3.08 -10.41
C HIS A 324 10.89 3.96 -9.47
N TYR A 325 12.03 4.44 -9.95
CA TYR A 325 12.89 5.35 -9.18
C TYR A 325 12.24 6.73 -9.01
N VAL A 326 11.55 7.23 -10.02
CA VAL A 326 10.77 8.48 -9.92
C VAL A 326 9.66 8.35 -8.88
N LEU A 327 8.85 7.27 -8.97
CA LEU A 327 7.77 7.02 -7.99
C LEU A 327 8.33 6.86 -6.57
N HIS A 328 9.44 6.13 -6.43
CA HIS A 328 10.12 5.93 -5.15
C HIS A 328 10.57 7.27 -4.54
N THR A 329 11.26 8.10 -5.33
CA THR A 329 11.72 9.42 -4.90
C THR A 329 10.56 10.32 -4.50
N LEU A 330 9.54 10.42 -5.35
CA LEU A 330 8.34 11.21 -5.06
C LEU A 330 7.65 10.72 -3.78
N THR A 331 7.53 9.41 -3.59
CA THR A 331 6.90 8.85 -2.38
C THR A 331 7.69 9.22 -1.12
N LEU A 332 9.02 9.07 -1.13
CA LEU A 332 9.86 9.45 0.02
C LEU A 332 9.76 10.95 0.32
N ILE A 333 9.80 11.81 -0.71
CA ILE A 333 9.66 13.27 -0.54
C ILE A 333 8.27 13.61 0.04
N LEU A 334 7.20 13.04 -0.51
CA LEU A 334 5.84 13.30 -0.03
C LEU A 334 5.67 12.88 1.44
N LEU A 335 6.19 11.72 1.83
CA LEU A 335 6.12 11.25 3.21
C LEU A 335 6.99 12.08 4.14
N LEU A 336 8.19 12.46 3.71
CA LEU A 336 9.12 13.23 4.52
C LEU A 336 8.63 14.68 4.74
N CYS A 337 8.06 15.29 3.71
CA CYS A 337 7.74 16.72 3.73
C CYS A 337 6.27 17.03 4.04
N PHE A 338 5.33 16.13 3.75
CA PHE A 338 3.90 16.46 3.79
C PHE A 338 3.07 15.54 4.67
N SER A 339 3.63 14.44 5.19
CA SER A 339 2.89 13.42 5.93
C SER A 339 3.68 12.92 7.13
N ASN A 340 3.16 11.91 7.81
CA ASN A 340 3.79 11.26 8.94
C ASN A 340 4.94 10.38 8.45
N VAL A 341 6.17 10.67 8.82
CA VAL A 341 7.39 10.03 8.29
C VAL A 341 7.43 8.52 8.50
N GLN A 342 6.89 8.02 9.61
CA GLN A 342 6.87 6.59 9.92
C GLN A 342 6.00 5.75 8.96
N ILE A 343 5.09 6.39 8.20
CA ILE A 343 4.33 5.69 7.15
C ILE A 343 5.24 5.07 6.10
N ALA A 344 6.50 5.54 5.96
CA ALA A 344 7.50 4.93 5.09
C ALA A 344 7.75 3.44 5.39
N LEU A 345 7.60 3.00 6.66
CA LEU A 345 7.70 1.59 7.04
C LEU A 345 6.65 0.73 6.34
N ARG A 346 5.43 1.25 6.24
CA ARG A 346 4.30 0.59 5.57
C ARG A 346 4.47 0.59 4.05
N PHE A 347 4.99 1.70 3.49
CA PHE A 347 5.23 1.83 2.04
C PHE A 347 6.42 1.04 1.52
N ALA A 348 7.38 0.65 2.38
CA ALA A 348 8.60 -0.03 1.97
C ALA A 348 8.35 -1.22 1.04
N THR A 349 7.28 -1.98 1.25
CA THR A 349 6.91 -3.13 0.41
C THR A 349 6.41 -2.74 -0.99
N ALA A 350 5.95 -1.51 -1.19
CA ALA A 350 5.49 -1.00 -2.48
C ALA A 350 6.59 -0.24 -3.26
N LEU A 351 7.83 -0.25 -2.76
CA LEU A 351 8.96 0.50 -3.32
C LEU A 351 10.03 -0.45 -3.90
N PRO A 352 9.90 -0.93 -5.16
CA PRO A 352 10.85 -1.87 -5.78
C PRO A 352 12.32 -1.45 -5.71
N PRO A 353 12.72 -0.17 -5.93
CA PRO A 353 14.12 0.25 -5.88
C PRO A 353 14.82 -0.06 -4.57
N LEU A 354 14.12 0.03 -3.42
CA LEU A 354 14.65 -0.32 -2.11
C LEU A 354 15.10 -1.79 -2.08
N TRP A 355 14.22 -2.70 -2.53
CA TRP A 355 14.48 -4.14 -2.52
C TRP A 355 15.51 -4.56 -3.59
N TRP A 356 15.50 -3.91 -4.76
CA TRP A 356 16.51 -4.14 -5.79
C TRP A 356 17.89 -3.76 -5.29
N TRP A 357 18.02 -2.61 -4.59
CA TRP A 357 19.28 -2.18 -4.03
C TRP A 357 19.77 -3.14 -2.93
N VAL A 358 18.90 -3.48 -1.96
CA VAL A 358 19.26 -4.41 -0.88
C VAL A 358 19.71 -5.76 -1.42
N ALA A 359 19.01 -6.30 -2.44
CA ALA A 359 19.36 -7.57 -3.06
C ALA A 359 20.69 -7.54 -3.82
N ALA A 360 21.01 -6.41 -4.45
CA ALA A 360 22.27 -6.24 -5.19
C ALA A 360 23.48 -6.01 -4.27
N HIS A 361 23.28 -5.60 -3.01
CA HIS A 361 24.35 -5.21 -2.08
C HIS A 361 24.33 -6.01 -0.78
N THR A 362 23.99 -7.30 -0.85
CA THR A 362 23.90 -8.19 0.34
C THR A 362 25.20 -8.26 1.15
N ASP A 363 26.35 -8.01 0.52
CA ASP A 363 27.67 -8.00 1.16
C ASP A 363 27.97 -6.68 1.87
N SER A 364 27.23 -5.61 1.60
CA SER A 364 27.40 -4.33 2.26
C SER A 364 26.92 -4.35 3.71
N ARG A 365 27.61 -3.61 4.59
CA ARG A 365 27.18 -3.45 5.99
C ARG A 365 25.78 -2.84 6.07
N LEU A 366 25.52 -1.83 5.24
CA LEU A 366 24.23 -1.12 5.25
C LEU A 366 23.06 -2.05 4.91
N ALA A 367 23.16 -2.86 3.84
CA ALA A 367 22.11 -3.80 3.46
C ALA A 367 21.88 -4.86 4.53
N ARG A 368 22.95 -5.42 5.11
CA ARG A 368 22.85 -6.39 6.20
C ARG A 368 22.21 -5.80 7.46
N SER A 369 22.61 -4.58 7.83
CA SER A 369 22.01 -3.87 8.98
C SER A 369 20.54 -3.57 8.74
N PHE A 370 20.16 -3.15 7.53
CA PHE A 370 18.76 -2.93 7.17
C PHE A 370 17.93 -4.22 7.29
N VAL A 371 18.43 -5.34 6.75
CA VAL A 371 17.74 -6.64 6.83
C VAL A 371 17.59 -7.10 8.28
N ALA A 372 18.64 -6.99 9.09
CA ALA A 372 18.62 -7.36 10.50
C ALA A 372 17.63 -6.48 11.29
N TRP A 373 17.71 -5.17 11.09
CA TRP A 373 16.79 -4.22 11.70
C TRP A 373 15.33 -4.48 11.28
N SER A 374 15.06 -4.68 9.99
CA SER A 374 13.72 -4.88 9.48
C SER A 374 13.06 -6.16 10.03
N ARG A 375 13.85 -7.24 10.20
CA ARG A 375 13.38 -8.47 10.85
C ARG A 375 13.04 -8.25 12.32
N LEU A 376 13.95 -7.63 13.07
CA LEU A 376 13.76 -7.34 14.49
C LEU A 376 12.57 -6.41 14.67
N TRP A 377 12.56 -5.29 13.94
CA TRP A 377 11.49 -4.31 14.03
C TRP A 377 10.14 -4.91 13.59
N GLY A 378 10.11 -5.75 12.54
CA GLY A 378 8.90 -6.43 12.11
C GLY A 378 8.27 -7.29 13.21
N CYS A 379 9.08 -8.01 14.00
CA CYS A 379 8.60 -8.76 15.17
C CYS A 379 8.08 -7.81 16.27
N VAL A 380 8.82 -6.73 16.58
CA VAL A 380 8.39 -5.71 17.55
C VAL A 380 7.10 -5.06 17.12
N ALA A 381 6.96 -4.70 15.82
CA ALA A 381 5.74 -4.12 15.27
C ALA A 381 4.52 -5.05 15.43
N CYS A 382 4.70 -6.38 15.31
CA CYS A 382 3.64 -7.36 15.57
C CYS A 382 3.17 -7.31 17.04
N VAL A 383 4.09 -7.19 17.99
CA VAL A 383 3.77 -7.09 19.42
C VAL A 383 3.08 -5.77 19.74
N LEU A 384 3.61 -4.65 19.24
CA LEU A 384 3.01 -3.32 19.40
C LEU A 384 1.59 -3.27 18.80
N TRP A 385 1.40 -3.83 17.63
CA TRP A 385 0.08 -3.95 17.00
C TRP A 385 -0.92 -4.69 17.89
N ALA A 386 -0.51 -5.84 18.45
CA ALA A 386 -1.35 -6.66 19.31
C ALA A 386 -1.77 -5.90 20.56
N ALA A 387 -0.85 -5.12 21.16
CA ALA A 387 -1.08 -4.29 22.32
C ALA A 387 -1.83 -2.97 22.03
N PHE A 388 -2.20 -2.71 20.76
CA PHE A 388 -2.80 -1.46 20.29
C PHE A 388 -1.88 -0.24 20.46
N LEU A 389 -0.58 -0.46 20.42
CA LEU A 389 0.41 0.60 20.37
C LEU A 389 0.81 0.91 18.92
N PRO A 390 1.21 2.14 18.58
CA PRO A 390 1.53 2.50 17.21
C PRO A 390 2.78 1.77 16.70
N PRO A 391 2.67 0.86 15.71
CA PRO A 391 3.82 0.15 15.16
C PRO A 391 4.52 0.92 14.04
N ALA A 392 3.82 1.88 13.43
CA ALA A 392 4.29 2.73 12.34
C ALA A 392 3.35 3.91 12.08
#